data_6567ec97933490143e26c385a9df4fa0
#
_entry.id   6567ec97933490143e26c385a9df4fa0
#
_cell.length_a   1.000
_cell.length_b   1.000
_cell.length_c   1.000
_cell.angle_alpha   90.00
_cell.angle_beta   90.00
_cell.angle_gamma   90.00
#
_symmetry.space_group_name_H-M   'P 1'
#
loop_
_entity.id
_entity.type
_entity.pdbx_description
1 polymer ?
#
loop_
_entity_poly.entity_id
_entity_poly.type
_entity_poly.pdbx_seq_one_letter_code
_entity_poly.pdbx_strand_id
1 'polypeptide(L)'
;TCRMSFNSLETPKSLLGRHRVLSPTAGVRVSPLCLGAMNFGEAWKQALGECTKETAFAMLDYFYEQGGNFIDTAVNYQLGESEQWLGEWMEIRGRRDEMVIATKFTGQQSAAEQRQKEGKYKEQGVMKDNYGGNSAKNIHTSVERSLKNLRTTYLDIVRPLSTLTVIAADNVLSTTSTCGTTQLPSQS
;
A
#
# COMPACT_ATOMS: atom_id res chain seq x y z
N THR A 1 22.86 32.74 -25.73
CA THR A 1 22.38 31.38 -26.11
C THR A 1 22.56 30.47 -24.89
N CYS A 2 21.50 30.31 -24.11
CA CYS A 2 21.51 29.41 -22.96
C CYS A 2 21.45 27.94 -23.49
N ARG A 3 22.54 27.21 -23.47
CA ARG A 3 22.56 25.78 -23.70
C ARG A 3 21.98 25.13 -22.46
N MET A 4 20.72 24.70 -22.49
CA MET A 4 20.21 23.71 -21.54
C MET A 4 21.00 22.43 -21.77
N SER A 5 21.91 22.13 -20.85
CA SER A 5 22.53 20.82 -20.74
C SER A 5 21.44 19.88 -20.22
N PHE A 6 20.83 19.10 -21.09
CA PHE A 6 20.11 17.92 -20.67
C PHE A 6 21.16 16.96 -20.09
N ASN A 7 21.17 16.83 -18.78
CA ASN A 7 21.99 15.82 -18.12
C ASN A 7 21.77 14.50 -18.85
N SER A 8 22.84 13.91 -19.34
CA SER A 8 22.84 12.55 -19.84
C SER A 8 22.23 11.68 -18.75
N LEU A 9 21.09 11.03 -19.07
CA LEU A 9 20.48 10.07 -18.17
C LEU A 9 21.56 9.06 -17.78
N GLU A 10 21.98 9.09 -16.52
CA GLU A 10 22.96 8.12 -16.02
C GLU A 10 22.41 6.72 -16.29
N THR A 11 23.27 5.84 -16.80
CA THR A 11 22.89 4.45 -17.04
C THR A 11 22.52 3.82 -15.70
N PRO A 12 21.33 3.20 -15.59
CA PRO A 12 20.93 2.57 -14.33
C PRO A 12 21.94 1.55 -13.84
N LYS A 13 22.21 1.54 -12.54
CA LYS A 13 23.16 0.61 -11.90
C LYS A 13 22.83 -0.86 -12.18
N SER A 14 21.55 -1.18 -12.34
CA SER A 14 21.06 -2.52 -12.65
C SER A 14 19.87 -2.49 -13.60
N LEU A 15 19.40 -3.67 -14.01
CA LEU A 15 18.19 -3.81 -14.81
C LEU A 15 16.92 -3.32 -14.08
N LEU A 16 16.93 -3.27 -12.74
CA LEU A 16 15.82 -2.71 -11.95
C LEU A 16 15.56 -1.24 -12.25
N GLY A 17 16.60 -0.47 -12.53
CA GLY A 17 16.48 0.95 -12.89
C GLY A 17 15.94 1.21 -14.29
N ARG A 18 15.65 0.18 -15.09
CA ARG A 18 15.02 0.33 -16.41
C ARG A 18 13.49 0.40 -16.27
N HIS A 19 13.02 1.49 -15.70
CA HIS A 19 11.59 1.69 -15.43
C HIS A 19 10.77 1.71 -16.71
N ARG A 20 9.60 1.06 -16.67
CA ARG A 20 8.60 1.03 -17.74
C ARG A 20 7.27 1.57 -17.24
N VAL A 21 6.44 2.07 -18.13
CA VAL A 21 5.08 2.48 -17.83
C VAL A 21 4.28 1.26 -17.36
N LEU A 22 3.61 1.36 -16.23
CA LEU A 22 2.83 0.26 -15.64
C LEU A 22 1.64 -0.12 -16.51
N SER A 23 0.95 0.88 -17.09
CA SER A 23 -0.19 0.70 -17.99
C SER A 23 -0.24 1.87 -18.96
N PRO A 24 -0.76 1.66 -20.21
CA PRO A 24 -0.97 2.76 -21.16
C PRO A 24 -1.84 3.90 -20.64
N THR A 25 -2.71 3.61 -19.67
CA THR A 25 -3.63 4.57 -19.05
C THR A 25 -3.15 5.12 -17.71
N ALA A 26 -2.05 4.60 -17.17
CA ALA A 26 -1.45 5.06 -15.92
C ALA A 26 -0.06 5.63 -16.21
N GLY A 27 0.15 6.92 -15.96
CA GLY A 27 1.43 7.59 -16.17
C GLY A 27 2.55 7.18 -15.19
N VAL A 28 2.30 6.15 -14.37
CA VAL A 28 3.22 5.66 -13.34
C VAL A 28 4.28 4.76 -13.97
N ARG A 29 5.54 4.99 -13.61
CA ARG A 29 6.69 4.18 -14.06
C ARG A 29 7.19 3.32 -12.93
N VAL A 30 7.42 2.03 -13.24
CA VAL A 30 7.80 1.00 -12.26
C VAL A 30 9.04 0.24 -12.70
N SER A 31 9.79 -0.25 -11.72
CA SER A 31 10.87 -1.22 -11.94
C SER A 31 10.31 -2.53 -12.53
N PRO A 32 11.12 -3.27 -13.33
CA PRO A 32 10.70 -4.54 -13.93
C PRO A 32 10.25 -5.60 -12.93
N LEU A 33 10.79 -5.54 -11.71
CA LEU A 33 10.41 -6.42 -10.60
C LEU A 33 9.70 -5.60 -9.53
N CYS A 34 8.72 -6.22 -8.89
CA CYS A 34 8.01 -5.72 -7.72
C CYS A 34 8.53 -6.45 -6.48
N LEU A 35 8.94 -5.71 -5.46
CA LEU A 35 9.35 -6.29 -4.17
C LEU A 35 8.10 -6.61 -3.33
N GLY A 36 7.91 -7.87 -2.97
CA GLY A 36 6.85 -8.29 -2.06
C GLY A 36 7.25 -8.07 -0.60
N ALA A 37 6.40 -7.37 0.15
CA ALA A 37 6.66 -7.01 1.56
C ALA A 37 5.87 -7.87 2.57
N MET A 38 5.31 -9.02 2.18
CA MET A 38 4.51 -9.85 3.06
C MET A 38 5.25 -10.34 4.31
N ASN A 39 6.58 -10.54 4.19
CA ASN A 39 7.42 -11.03 5.28
C ASN A 39 8.00 -9.90 6.15
N PHE A 40 7.76 -8.63 5.82
CA PHE A 40 8.27 -7.51 6.62
C PHE A 40 7.41 -7.33 7.86
N GLY A 41 7.88 -7.85 8.99
CA GLY A 41 7.20 -7.85 10.26
C GLY A 41 7.49 -9.09 11.08
N GLU A 42 7.12 -9.05 12.35
CA GLU A 42 7.37 -10.14 13.31
C GLU A 42 6.09 -10.89 13.71
N ALA A 43 4.91 -10.35 13.37
CA ALA A 43 3.63 -10.92 13.83
C ALA A 43 3.42 -12.37 13.34
N TRP A 44 3.94 -12.72 12.17
CA TRP A 44 3.78 -14.05 11.56
C TRP A 44 5.09 -14.85 11.51
N LYS A 45 6.09 -14.50 12.31
CA LYS A 45 7.41 -15.15 12.28
C LYS A 45 7.37 -16.66 12.48
N GLN A 46 6.40 -17.18 13.22
CA GLN A 46 6.24 -18.64 13.40
C GLN A 46 5.84 -19.34 12.11
N ALA A 47 5.12 -18.68 11.20
CA ALA A 47 4.63 -19.26 9.96
C ALA A 47 5.52 -18.95 8.76
N LEU A 48 6.11 -17.75 8.70
CA LEU A 48 6.83 -17.24 7.53
C LEU A 48 8.36 -17.09 7.74
N GLY A 49 8.84 -17.40 8.93
CA GLY A 49 10.23 -17.14 9.31
C GLY A 49 10.44 -15.75 9.87
N GLU A 50 11.62 -15.52 10.41
CA GLU A 50 11.99 -14.26 11.02
C GLU A 50 12.48 -13.26 9.97
N CYS A 51 11.94 -12.03 10.03
CA CYS A 51 12.46 -10.88 9.31
C CYS A 51 12.46 -9.70 10.28
N THR A 52 13.64 -9.34 10.78
CA THR A 52 13.77 -8.18 11.68
C THR A 52 13.59 -6.88 10.92
N LYS A 53 13.28 -5.79 11.61
CA LYS A 53 13.15 -4.46 10.99
C LYS A 53 14.45 -4.02 10.30
N GLU A 54 15.59 -4.30 10.90
CA GLU A 54 16.90 -4.00 10.33
C GLU A 54 17.12 -4.75 9.02
N THR A 55 16.74 -6.03 8.97
CA THR A 55 16.83 -6.85 7.76
C THR A 55 15.90 -6.31 6.67
N ALA A 56 14.66 -5.97 7.03
CA ALA A 56 13.71 -5.38 6.08
C ALA A 56 14.22 -4.05 5.51
N PHE A 57 14.77 -3.17 6.36
CA PHE A 57 15.34 -1.88 5.93
C PHE A 57 16.55 -2.06 5.04
N ALA A 58 17.44 -3.01 5.36
CA ALA A 58 18.59 -3.32 4.51
C ALA A 58 18.16 -3.86 3.12
N MET A 59 17.10 -4.69 3.06
CA MET A 59 16.53 -5.15 1.79
C MET A 59 15.93 -3.99 0.98
N LEU A 60 15.22 -3.09 1.63
CA LEU A 60 14.61 -1.91 1.00
C LEU A 60 15.68 -0.94 0.48
N ASP A 61 16.70 -0.67 1.29
CA ASP A 61 17.85 0.17 0.88
C ASP A 61 18.54 -0.44 -0.34
N TYR A 62 18.85 -1.74 -0.31
CA TYR A 62 19.48 -2.42 -1.44
C TYR A 62 18.59 -2.41 -2.70
N PHE A 63 17.29 -2.72 -2.56
CA PHE A 63 16.35 -2.70 -3.67
C PHE A 63 16.29 -1.31 -4.33
N TYR A 64 16.19 -0.27 -3.52
CA TYR A 64 16.19 1.12 -3.98
C TYR A 64 17.51 1.50 -4.65
N GLU A 65 18.67 1.16 -4.06
CA GLU A 65 20.00 1.46 -4.61
C GLU A 65 20.25 0.80 -5.97
N GLN A 66 19.61 -0.36 -6.21
CA GLN A 66 19.65 -1.04 -7.51
C GLN A 66 18.66 -0.45 -8.52
N GLY A 67 17.90 0.57 -8.14
CA GLY A 67 16.93 1.26 -8.99
C GLY A 67 15.51 0.69 -8.91
N GLY A 68 15.21 -0.17 -7.93
CA GLY A 68 13.86 -0.66 -7.64
C GLY A 68 13.01 0.43 -7.02
N ASN A 69 11.75 0.56 -7.49
CA ASN A 69 10.81 1.53 -6.94
C ASN A 69 9.40 0.97 -6.74
N PHE A 70 9.15 -0.28 -7.07
CA PHE A 70 7.81 -0.88 -7.01
C PHE A 70 7.73 -1.90 -5.88
N ILE A 71 6.82 -1.67 -4.91
CA ILE A 71 6.65 -2.52 -3.73
C ILE A 71 5.19 -2.90 -3.57
N ASP A 72 4.92 -4.18 -3.29
CA ASP A 72 3.60 -4.73 -3.01
C ASP A 72 3.47 -5.10 -1.53
N THR A 73 2.49 -4.54 -0.86
CA THR A 73 2.12 -4.82 0.52
C THR A 73 0.61 -5.05 0.64
N ALA A 74 0.09 -5.13 1.85
CA ALA A 74 -1.34 -5.17 2.14
C ALA A 74 -1.62 -4.68 3.57
N VAL A 75 -2.83 -4.15 3.79
CA VAL A 75 -3.28 -3.64 5.09
C VAL A 75 -3.18 -4.68 6.21
N ASN A 76 -3.22 -5.98 5.87
CA ASN A 76 -3.21 -7.08 6.82
C ASN A 76 -1.85 -7.79 6.97
N TYR A 77 -0.87 -7.52 6.13
CA TYR A 77 0.42 -8.20 6.21
C TYR A 77 1.09 -7.93 7.55
N GLN A 78 1.46 -9.01 8.23
CA GLN A 78 2.06 -8.96 9.58
C GLN A 78 1.21 -8.14 10.56
N LEU A 79 -0.12 -8.25 10.48
CA LEU A 79 -1.07 -7.45 11.28
C LEU A 79 -0.88 -5.93 11.13
N GLY A 80 -0.43 -5.49 9.95
CA GLY A 80 -0.17 -4.09 9.60
C GLY A 80 1.29 -3.64 9.78
N GLU A 81 2.16 -4.46 10.37
CA GLU A 81 3.58 -4.12 10.56
C GLU A 81 4.30 -3.90 9.23
N SER A 82 3.94 -4.65 8.17
CA SER A 82 4.53 -4.50 6.85
C SER A 82 4.37 -3.06 6.31
N GLU A 83 3.16 -2.52 6.35
CA GLU A 83 2.92 -1.13 5.95
C GLU A 83 3.59 -0.13 6.89
N GLN A 84 3.60 -0.39 8.20
CA GLN A 84 4.24 0.49 9.20
C GLN A 84 5.75 0.59 8.97
N TRP A 85 6.44 -0.52 8.71
CA TRP A 85 7.87 -0.52 8.45
C TRP A 85 8.21 0.14 7.12
N LEU A 86 7.40 -0.10 6.07
CA LEU A 86 7.54 0.61 4.80
C LEU A 86 7.35 2.12 4.98
N GLY A 87 6.32 2.54 5.71
CA GLY A 87 6.07 3.95 5.98
C GLY A 87 7.21 4.61 6.74
N GLU A 88 7.72 3.95 7.78
CA GLU A 88 8.86 4.42 8.56
C GLU A 88 10.14 4.52 7.70
N TRP A 89 10.41 3.51 6.88
CA TRP A 89 11.55 3.53 5.98
C TRP A 89 11.47 4.68 4.97
N MET A 90 10.31 4.86 4.31
CA MET A 90 10.11 5.94 3.34
C MET A 90 10.26 7.33 3.98
N GLU A 91 9.73 7.51 5.19
CA GLU A 91 9.86 8.78 5.94
C GLU A 91 11.31 9.06 6.33
N ILE A 92 12.02 8.10 6.92
CA ILE A 92 13.43 8.25 7.34
C ILE A 92 14.34 8.53 6.15
N ARG A 93 14.10 7.89 5.01
CA ARG A 93 14.91 8.04 3.80
C ARG A 93 14.46 9.20 2.91
N GLY A 94 13.28 9.80 3.16
CA GLY A 94 12.69 10.84 2.33
C GLY A 94 12.38 10.36 0.90
N ARG A 95 11.87 9.13 0.74
CA ARG A 95 11.75 8.45 -0.56
C ARG A 95 10.32 8.21 -1.04
N ARG A 96 9.30 8.72 -0.35
CA ARG A 96 7.90 8.43 -0.69
C ARG A 96 7.55 8.72 -2.16
N ASP A 97 7.97 9.86 -2.67
CA ASP A 97 7.59 10.33 -4.02
C ASP A 97 8.32 9.57 -5.14
N GLU A 98 9.40 8.87 -4.81
CA GLU A 98 10.16 8.05 -5.76
C GLU A 98 9.61 6.62 -5.85
N MET A 99 8.85 6.18 -4.83
CA MET A 99 8.33 4.83 -4.70
C MET A 99 6.91 4.70 -5.24
N VAL A 100 6.62 3.56 -5.85
CA VAL A 100 5.27 3.14 -6.25
C VAL A 100 4.82 2.03 -5.32
N ILE A 101 3.83 2.32 -4.48
CA ILE A 101 3.34 1.41 -3.46
C ILE A 101 1.98 0.84 -3.86
N ALA A 102 1.93 -0.48 -4.03
CA ALA A 102 0.69 -1.22 -4.19
C ALA A 102 0.27 -1.80 -2.84
N THR A 103 -0.95 -1.49 -2.39
CA THR A 103 -1.53 -2.11 -1.20
C THR A 103 -2.88 -2.77 -1.50
N LYS A 104 -3.39 -3.53 -0.53
CA LYS A 104 -4.60 -4.34 -0.70
C LYS A 104 -5.53 -4.16 0.48
N PHE A 105 -6.83 -4.21 0.18
CA PHE A 105 -7.91 -4.33 1.17
C PHE A 105 -8.55 -5.72 1.10
N THR A 106 -9.58 -6.00 1.84
CA THR A 106 -10.36 -7.27 1.89
C THR A 106 -10.08 -8.14 3.13
N GLY A 107 -8.88 -8.10 3.71
CA GLY A 107 -8.51 -8.92 4.86
C GLY A 107 -9.36 -8.63 6.11
N GLN A 108 -10.12 -9.62 6.57
CA GLN A 108 -11.14 -9.45 7.60
C GLN A 108 -10.60 -9.42 9.04
N GLN A 109 -9.64 -10.26 9.36
CA GLN A 109 -9.22 -10.47 10.76
C GLN A 109 -8.26 -9.43 11.30
N SER A 110 -7.32 -8.98 10.50
CA SER A 110 -6.21 -8.14 10.94
C SER A 110 -6.63 -6.72 11.36
N ALA A 111 -7.69 -6.17 10.75
CA ALA A 111 -8.19 -4.86 11.13
C ALA A 111 -8.74 -4.84 12.57
N ALA A 112 -9.45 -5.89 12.97
CA ALA A 112 -9.96 -6.03 14.32
C ALA A 112 -8.83 -6.29 15.33
N GLU A 113 -7.89 -7.17 14.98
CA GLU A 113 -6.74 -7.52 15.82
C GLU A 113 -5.79 -6.35 16.02
N GLN A 114 -5.55 -5.54 14.99
CA GLN A 114 -4.72 -4.36 15.10
C GLN A 114 -5.35 -3.29 16.01
N ARG A 115 -6.68 -3.06 15.93
CA ARG A 115 -7.38 -2.15 16.84
C ARG A 115 -7.38 -2.65 18.29
N GLN A 116 -7.41 -3.96 18.49
CA GLN A 116 -7.27 -4.56 19.80
C GLN A 116 -5.86 -4.34 20.37
N LYS A 117 -4.80 -4.48 19.55
CA LYS A 117 -3.42 -4.13 19.90
C LYS A 117 -3.26 -2.63 20.22
N GLU A 118 -3.97 -1.74 19.51
CA GLU A 118 -3.96 -0.29 19.77
C GLU A 118 -4.69 0.11 21.07
N GLY A 119 -5.22 -0.86 21.82
CA GLY A 119 -5.85 -0.63 23.11
C GLY A 119 -7.21 0.06 23.08
N LYS A 120 -7.79 0.25 21.89
CA LYS A 120 -9.08 0.93 21.71
C LYS A 120 -10.29 0.09 22.11
N TYR A 121 -10.11 -1.23 22.30
CA TYR A 121 -11.18 -2.18 22.63
C TYR A 121 -10.64 -3.26 23.57
N LYS A 122 -10.33 -2.91 24.84
CA LYS A 122 -9.65 -3.81 25.77
C LYS A 122 -10.50 -4.95 26.34
N GLU A 123 -11.82 -4.85 26.34
CA GLU A 123 -12.66 -5.74 27.16
C GLU A 123 -13.80 -6.46 26.44
N GLN A 124 -14.12 -6.14 25.20
CA GLN A 124 -15.17 -6.81 24.45
C GLN A 124 -14.66 -7.22 23.07
N GLY A 125 -15.02 -8.43 22.64
CA GLY A 125 -14.70 -8.92 21.30
C GLY A 125 -15.10 -7.90 20.24
N VAL A 126 -14.18 -7.53 19.36
CA VAL A 126 -14.44 -6.58 18.27
C VAL A 126 -15.43 -7.22 17.31
N MET A 127 -16.54 -6.53 17.02
CA MET A 127 -17.44 -6.95 15.94
C MET A 127 -16.64 -6.98 14.62
N LYS A 128 -16.53 -8.18 14.02
CA LYS A 128 -15.70 -8.40 12.82
C LYS A 128 -16.47 -8.24 11.51
N ASP A 129 -17.79 -8.23 11.56
CA ASP A 129 -18.66 -8.37 10.38
C ASP A 129 -18.48 -7.29 9.30
N ASN A 130 -18.04 -6.10 9.68
CA ASN A 130 -17.85 -4.98 8.76
C ASN A 130 -16.38 -4.62 8.46
N TYR A 131 -15.43 -5.46 8.90
CA TYR A 131 -14.00 -5.21 8.73
C TYR A 131 -13.36 -6.06 7.62
N GLY A 132 -14.16 -6.57 6.70
CA GLY A 132 -13.66 -7.41 5.63
C GLY A 132 -14.52 -7.34 4.38
N GLY A 133 -14.08 -8.08 3.37
CA GLY A 133 -14.77 -8.15 2.08
C GLY A 133 -14.57 -6.89 1.22
N ASN A 134 -15.37 -6.79 0.17
CA ASN A 134 -15.24 -5.77 -0.87
C ASN A 134 -16.33 -4.68 -0.76
N SER A 135 -16.83 -4.43 0.45
CA SER A 135 -17.80 -3.35 0.67
C SER A 135 -17.13 -1.98 0.59
N ALA A 136 -17.85 -0.96 0.15
CA ALA A 136 -17.37 0.43 0.14
C ALA A 136 -16.87 0.88 1.53
N LYS A 137 -17.56 0.45 2.60
CA LYS A 137 -17.15 0.71 3.98
C LYS A 137 -15.77 0.13 4.29
N ASN A 138 -15.51 -1.12 3.90
CA ASN A 138 -14.22 -1.76 4.15
C ASN A 138 -13.10 -1.14 3.29
N ILE A 139 -13.40 -0.76 2.05
CA ILE A 139 -12.44 -0.03 1.20
C ILE A 139 -12.02 1.26 1.91
N HIS A 140 -12.99 2.08 2.32
CA HIS A 140 -12.73 3.37 2.98
C HIS A 140 -11.86 3.19 4.24
N THR A 141 -12.29 2.31 5.15
CA THR A 141 -11.56 2.09 6.42
C THR A 141 -10.18 1.47 6.22
N SER A 142 -9.99 0.63 5.20
CA SER A 142 -8.70 0.03 4.86
C SER A 142 -7.76 1.05 4.24
N VAL A 143 -8.25 1.90 3.33
CA VAL A 143 -7.46 2.98 2.72
C VAL A 143 -6.98 3.97 3.78
N GLU A 144 -7.86 4.45 4.65
CA GLU A 144 -7.47 5.34 5.76
C GLU A 144 -6.37 4.73 6.64
N ARG A 145 -6.48 3.42 6.92
CA ARG A 145 -5.48 2.71 7.69
C ARG A 145 -4.16 2.61 6.96
N SER A 146 -4.18 2.21 5.68
CA SER A 146 -2.97 2.11 4.86
C SER A 146 -2.25 3.45 4.76
N LEU A 147 -2.98 4.56 4.56
CA LEU A 147 -2.41 5.92 4.58
C LEU A 147 -1.69 6.22 5.91
N LYS A 148 -2.33 5.88 7.04
CA LYS A 148 -1.74 6.06 8.37
C LYS A 148 -0.50 5.20 8.58
N ASN A 149 -0.57 3.91 8.24
CA ASN A 149 0.54 2.97 8.41
C ASN A 149 1.74 3.35 7.52
N LEU A 150 1.47 3.68 6.27
CA LEU A 150 2.49 4.08 5.27
C LEU A 150 2.99 5.52 5.47
N ARG A 151 2.45 6.26 6.46
CA ARG A 151 2.82 7.65 6.80
C ARG A 151 2.76 8.57 5.57
N THR A 152 1.71 8.45 4.78
CA THR A 152 1.55 9.18 3.50
C THR A 152 0.13 9.70 3.35
N THR A 153 -0.06 10.65 2.44
CA THR A 153 -1.37 11.24 2.12
C THR A 153 -1.99 10.65 0.84
N TYR A 154 -1.27 9.80 0.12
CA TYR A 154 -1.73 9.18 -1.12
C TYR A 154 -1.21 7.74 -1.26
N LEU A 155 -1.92 6.95 -2.08
CA LEU A 155 -1.54 5.60 -2.48
C LEU A 155 -1.43 5.55 -4.00
N ASP A 156 -0.47 4.81 -4.54
CA ASP A 156 -0.28 4.69 -5.99
C ASP A 156 -1.23 3.66 -6.57
N ILE A 157 -1.37 2.51 -5.90
CA ILE A 157 -2.19 1.38 -6.36
C ILE A 157 -2.93 0.79 -5.15
N VAL A 158 -4.25 0.64 -5.29
CA VAL A 158 -5.10 -0.06 -4.31
C VAL A 158 -5.87 -1.17 -5.03
N ARG A 159 -5.84 -2.39 -4.48
CA ARG A 159 -6.54 -3.53 -5.08
C ARG A 159 -7.17 -4.46 -4.05
N PRO A 160 -8.18 -5.25 -4.41
CA PRO A 160 -8.65 -6.35 -3.58
C PRO A 160 -7.56 -7.40 -3.37
N LEU A 161 -7.51 -8.02 -2.18
CA LEU A 161 -6.52 -9.05 -1.86
C LEU A 161 -6.61 -10.28 -2.79
N SER A 162 -7.82 -10.63 -3.22
CA SER A 162 -8.13 -11.86 -3.96
C SER A 162 -8.37 -11.67 -5.46
N THR A 163 -8.21 -10.46 -6.02
CA THR A 163 -8.54 -10.18 -7.42
C THR A 163 -7.36 -9.52 -8.15
N LEU A 164 -7.15 -9.93 -9.41
CA LEU A 164 -6.19 -9.29 -10.32
C LEU A 164 -6.62 -7.88 -10.79
N THR A 165 -7.79 -7.41 -10.36
CA THR A 165 -8.31 -6.09 -10.76
C THR A 165 -7.58 -4.99 -9.98
N VAL A 166 -6.81 -4.20 -10.69
CA VAL A 166 -6.13 -3.00 -10.17
C VAL A 166 -7.12 -1.83 -10.24
N ILE A 167 -7.37 -1.19 -9.11
CA ILE A 167 -8.12 0.07 -9.04
C ILE A 167 -7.08 1.16 -8.82
N ALA A 168 -6.98 2.11 -9.74
CA ALA A 168 -6.13 3.30 -9.54
C ALA A 168 -6.68 4.12 -8.36
N ALA A 169 -5.80 4.62 -7.51
CA ALA A 169 -6.18 5.29 -6.26
C ALA A 169 -7.10 6.51 -6.48
N ASP A 170 -6.93 7.21 -7.60
CA ASP A 170 -7.75 8.37 -7.96
C ASP A 170 -9.25 8.05 -8.09
N ASN A 171 -9.60 6.80 -8.41
CA ASN A 171 -11.00 6.36 -8.52
C ASN A 171 -11.61 5.92 -7.18
N VAL A 172 -10.80 5.58 -6.18
CA VAL A 172 -11.31 5.14 -4.86
C VAL A 172 -11.90 6.31 -4.08
N LEU A 173 -11.30 7.49 -4.19
CA LEU A 173 -11.78 8.70 -3.51
C LEU A 173 -13.00 9.33 -4.20
N SER A 174 -13.15 9.17 -5.53
CA SER A 174 -14.30 9.71 -6.28
C SER A 174 -15.57 8.91 -6.08
N THR A 175 -15.50 7.60 -5.80
CA THR A 175 -16.69 6.76 -5.56
C THR A 175 -17.34 6.98 -4.18
N THR A 176 -16.66 7.62 -3.25
CA THR A 176 -17.25 8.00 -1.96
C THR A 176 -18.11 9.26 -2.02
N SER A 177 -17.99 10.05 -3.11
CA SER A 177 -18.72 11.31 -3.31
C SER A 177 -20.11 11.14 -3.98
N THR A 178 -20.43 9.99 -4.56
CA THR A 178 -21.65 9.78 -5.35
C THR A 178 -22.61 8.76 -4.76
N CYS A 179 -22.71 8.65 -3.44
CA CYS A 179 -23.88 8.03 -2.82
C CYS A 179 -25.03 9.08 -2.77
N GLY A 180 -25.48 9.49 -3.96
CA GLY A 180 -26.63 10.34 -4.14
C GLY A 180 -27.91 9.59 -3.75
N THR A 181 -28.69 10.20 -2.91
CA THR A 181 -30.06 9.90 -2.54
C THR A 181 -30.89 9.31 -3.67
N THR A 182 -31.10 8.01 -3.66
CA THR A 182 -32.18 7.39 -4.43
C THR A 182 -33.48 7.67 -3.70
N GLN A 183 -34.25 8.66 -4.17
CA GLN A 183 -35.64 8.85 -3.77
C GLN A 183 -36.43 7.58 -4.12
N LEU A 184 -37.04 7.00 -3.10
CA LEU A 184 -38.07 5.97 -3.28
C LEU A 184 -39.27 6.56 -4.01
N PRO A 185 -39.84 5.86 -5.01
CA PRO A 185 -41.09 6.32 -5.65
C PRO A 185 -42.21 6.21 -4.65
N SER A 186 -42.97 7.29 -4.49
CA SER A 186 -44.23 7.33 -3.75
C SER A 186 -45.26 6.39 -4.39
N GLN A 187 -45.71 5.41 -3.64
CA GLN A 187 -46.87 4.63 -4.00
C GLN A 187 -48.13 5.50 -3.79
N SER A 188 -48.83 5.73 -4.87
CA SER A 188 -50.24 6.18 -4.91
C SER A 188 -51.14 4.98 -5.06
#